data_33dd184fded3890bbdac7573613e0b76
#
_entry.id   33dd184fded3890bbdac7573613e0b76
#
_cell.length_a   1.000
_cell.length_b   1.000
_cell.length_c   1.000
_cell.angle_alpha   90.00
_cell.angle_beta   90.00
_cell.angle_gamma   90.00
#
_symmetry.space_group_name_H-M   'P 1'
#
loop_
_entity.id
_entity.type
_entity.pdbx_description
1 polymer ?
#
loop_
_entity_poly.entity_id
_entity_poly.type
_entity_poly.pdbx_seq_one_letter_code
_entity_poly.pdbx_strand_id
1 'polypeptide(L)'
;AVFDYDLFIQTDTEMTFQVAVISQTVIDSYFTLFEGTGFTPLSFELEAQSIARAIVPEEDKRAFMVIDFGETRTGISVVYKGLVLFTSTIDVGGHNLTEAVMKYFSLSEREALIKKEKFGLHSGAIDTGVFPAVLNLLSTLKDEVNKHYVYWHKYPFEDGTPRPKIESILLCGGEANLIGLDDYLSASLSLKVERANPWI
;
A
#
# COMPACT_ATOMS: atom_id res chain seq x y z
N ALA A 1 11.77 -0.01 23.06
CA ALA A 1 10.68 -0.34 22.15
C ALA A 1 9.38 -0.45 22.95
N VAL A 2 8.29 0.00 22.35
CA VAL A 2 6.93 -0.22 22.85
C VAL A 2 6.30 -1.25 21.95
N PHE A 3 5.52 -2.15 22.49
CA PHE A 3 4.82 -3.17 21.72
C PHE A 3 3.36 -3.28 22.19
N ASP A 4 2.51 -3.69 21.25
CA ASP A 4 1.13 -4.04 21.46
C ASP A 4 0.81 -5.31 20.68
N TYR A 5 -0.29 -5.98 20.98
CA TYR A 5 -0.65 -7.24 20.35
C TYR A 5 -2.15 -7.42 20.18
N ASP A 6 -2.53 -8.02 19.06
CA ASP A 6 -3.89 -8.45 18.77
C ASP A 6 -3.97 -9.97 18.69
N LEU A 7 -5.04 -10.55 19.23
CA LEU A 7 -5.29 -11.98 19.15
C LEU A 7 -5.77 -12.32 17.71
N PHE A 8 -5.02 -13.17 17.02
CA PHE A 8 -5.34 -13.59 15.65
C PHE A 8 -6.10 -14.92 15.61
N ILE A 9 -5.57 -15.94 16.30
CA ILE A 9 -6.18 -17.29 16.37
C ILE A 9 -6.13 -17.75 17.82
N GLN A 10 -7.24 -18.34 18.25
CA GLN A 10 -7.34 -19.07 19.53
C GLN A 10 -7.91 -20.45 19.28
N THR A 11 -7.19 -21.47 19.77
CA THR A 11 -7.64 -22.85 19.86
C THR A 11 -7.72 -23.27 21.33
N ASP A 12 -8.13 -24.49 21.60
CA ASP A 12 -8.16 -25.01 22.98
C ASP A 12 -6.77 -25.12 23.62
N THR A 13 -5.71 -25.17 22.82
CA THR A 13 -4.32 -25.41 23.26
C THR A 13 -3.35 -24.29 22.91
N GLU A 14 -3.66 -23.44 21.96
CA GLU A 14 -2.74 -22.45 21.43
C GLU A 14 -3.42 -21.11 21.15
N MET A 15 -2.66 -20.01 21.29
CA MET A 15 -3.04 -18.66 20.87
C MET A 15 -1.96 -18.08 19.98
N THR A 16 -2.36 -17.53 18.85
CA THR A 16 -1.48 -16.80 17.92
C THR A 16 -1.80 -15.32 17.98
N PHE A 17 -0.79 -14.51 18.17
CA PHE A 17 -0.93 -13.07 18.26
C PHE A 17 -0.21 -12.38 17.10
N GLN A 18 -0.81 -11.30 16.60
CA GLN A 18 -0.08 -10.29 15.84
C GLN A 18 0.58 -9.34 16.83
N VAL A 19 1.87 -9.07 16.67
CA VAL A 19 2.61 -8.13 17.52
C VAL A 19 3.09 -6.96 16.69
N ALA A 20 2.75 -5.75 17.14
CA ALA A 20 3.28 -4.50 16.59
C ALA A 20 4.36 -3.94 17.54
N VAL A 21 5.48 -3.50 16.96
CA VAL A 21 6.60 -2.95 17.75
C VAL A 21 7.02 -1.61 17.17
N ILE A 22 7.06 -0.58 18.02
CA ILE A 22 7.46 0.78 17.66
C ILE A 22 8.62 1.22 18.54
N SER A 23 9.57 1.97 17.98
CA SER A 23 10.65 2.56 18.76
C SER A 23 10.10 3.60 19.75
N GLN A 24 10.52 3.51 21.01
CA GLN A 24 10.20 4.52 22.04
C GLN A 24 10.61 5.92 21.59
N THR A 25 11.77 6.07 20.96
CA THR A 25 12.27 7.35 20.46
C THR A 25 11.32 7.99 19.43
N VAL A 26 10.70 7.18 18.57
CA VAL A 26 9.71 7.66 17.60
C VAL A 26 8.48 8.20 18.33
N ILE A 27 7.96 7.44 19.30
CA ILE A 27 6.80 7.86 20.10
C ILE A 27 7.10 9.16 20.86
N ASP A 28 8.26 9.25 21.53
CA ASP A 28 8.68 10.44 22.26
C ASP A 28 8.80 11.66 21.35
N SER A 29 9.28 11.47 20.12
CA SER A 29 9.34 12.53 19.11
C SER A 29 7.95 13.06 18.75
N TYR A 30 6.97 12.18 18.59
CA TYR A 30 5.58 12.57 18.35
C TYR A 30 4.98 13.32 19.55
N PHE A 31 5.21 12.84 20.78
CA PHE A 31 4.75 13.57 21.96
C PHE A 31 5.31 14.98 22.03
N THR A 32 6.61 15.15 21.79
CA THR A 32 7.26 16.45 21.73
C THR A 32 6.64 17.37 20.66
N LEU A 33 6.25 16.81 19.51
CA LEU A 33 5.63 17.57 18.42
C LEU A 33 4.26 18.13 18.81
N PHE A 34 3.53 17.43 19.69
CA PHE A 34 2.23 17.88 20.19
C PHE A 34 2.29 18.78 21.42
N GLU A 35 3.47 18.95 22.05
CA GLU A 35 3.65 19.85 23.19
C GLU A 35 3.24 21.30 22.83
N GLY A 36 2.42 21.90 23.66
CA GLY A 36 1.94 23.28 23.47
C GLY A 36 0.86 23.48 22.41
N THR A 37 0.46 22.42 21.68
CA THR A 37 -0.61 22.52 20.66
C THR A 37 -2.03 22.45 21.22
N GLY A 38 -2.19 22.01 22.46
CA GLY A 38 -3.50 21.71 23.07
C GLY A 38 -4.09 20.36 22.69
N PHE A 39 -3.40 19.56 21.86
CA PHE A 39 -3.79 18.19 21.51
C PHE A 39 -2.98 17.18 22.34
N THR A 40 -3.63 16.09 22.71
CA THR A 40 -3.00 14.96 23.40
C THR A 40 -3.10 13.70 22.52
N PRO A 41 -1.99 13.12 22.07
CA PRO A 41 -2.02 11.84 21.38
C PRO A 41 -2.63 10.75 22.27
N LEU A 42 -3.63 10.04 21.78
CA LEU A 42 -4.32 8.97 22.53
C LEU A 42 -3.81 7.58 22.15
N SER A 43 -3.42 7.38 20.89
CA SER A 43 -2.90 6.11 20.39
C SER A 43 -1.91 6.32 19.25
N PHE A 44 -1.05 5.32 19.03
CA PHE A 44 -0.14 5.23 17.91
C PHE A 44 -0.38 3.92 17.19
N GLU A 45 -0.48 3.97 15.88
CA GLU A 45 -0.66 2.80 15.02
C GLU A 45 0.43 2.77 13.97
N LEU A 46 0.78 1.57 13.49
CA LEU A 46 1.60 1.44 12.29
C LEU A 46 0.78 1.90 11.07
N GLU A 47 1.45 2.53 10.10
CA GLU A 47 0.83 3.05 8.88
C GLU A 47 -0.10 2.02 8.20
N ALA A 48 0.37 0.79 8.01
CA ALA A 48 -0.42 -0.28 7.40
C ALA A 48 -1.68 -0.64 8.20
N GLN A 49 -1.65 -0.57 9.55
CA GLN A 49 -2.81 -0.83 10.40
C GLN A 49 -3.84 0.30 10.27
N SER A 50 -3.39 1.55 10.30
CA SER A 50 -4.26 2.72 10.12
C SER A 50 -4.94 2.70 8.75
N ILE A 51 -4.19 2.38 7.68
CA ILE A 51 -4.72 2.23 6.34
C ILE A 51 -5.75 1.09 6.29
N ALA A 52 -5.40 -0.10 6.78
CA ALA A 52 -6.30 -1.26 6.79
C ALA A 52 -7.64 -0.92 7.46
N ARG A 53 -7.61 -0.29 8.65
CA ARG A 53 -8.80 0.13 9.39
C ARG A 53 -9.65 1.17 8.63
N ALA A 54 -9.03 1.99 7.80
CA ALA A 54 -9.74 3.01 7.03
C ALA A 54 -10.43 2.48 5.77
N ILE A 55 -9.93 1.37 5.18
CA ILE A 55 -10.35 0.93 3.85
C ILE A 55 -10.92 -0.49 3.80
N VAL A 56 -10.78 -1.27 4.87
CA VAL A 56 -11.33 -2.63 4.98
C VAL A 56 -12.34 -2.64 6.14
N PRO A 57 -13.61 -2.94 5.89
CA PRO A 57 -14.60 -3.05 6.95
C PRO A 57 -14.17 -4.10 8.00
N GLU A 58 -14.34 -3.79 9.28
CA GLU A 58 -13.93 -4.64 10.39
C GLU A 58 -14.53 -6.06 10.33
N GLU A 59 -15.78 -6.16 9.85
CA GLU A 59 -16.47 -7.44 9.74
C GLU A 59 -16.13 -8.23 8.47
N ASP A 60 -15.33 -7.65 7.56
CA ASP A 60 -14.97 -8.32 6.30
C ASP A 60 -13.96 -9.44 6.55
N LYS A 61 -14.37 -10.67 6.24
CA LYS A 61 -13.57 -11.89 6.46
C LYS A 61 -12.74 -12.30 5.24
N ARG A 62 -12.75 -11.50 4.19
CA ARG A 62 -11.94 -11.74 2.99
C ARG A 62 -10.51 -11.27 3.23
N ALA A 63 -9.57 -11.82 2.44
CA ALA A 63 -8.21 -11.31 2.43
C ALA A 63 -8.04 -10.31 1.29
N PHE A 64 -7.41 -9.17 1.61
CA PHE A 64 -7.08 -8.11 0.67
C PHE A 64 -5.58 -7.87 0.66
N MET A 65 -5.03 -7.64 -0.51
CA MET A 65 -3.71 -7.01 -0.61
C MET A 65 -3.91 -5.50 -0.75
N VAL A 66 -3.20 -4.73 0.04
CA VAL A 66 -3.23 -3.27 0.00
C VAL A 66 -1.92 -2.78 -0.58
N ILE A 67 -1.99 -1.89 -1.56
CA ILE A 67 -0.85 -1.19 -2.14
C ILE A 67 -1.01 0.30 -1.79
N ASP A 68 -0.18 0.78 -0.90
CA ASP A 68 -0.06 2.21 -0.58
C ASP A 68 1.04 2.81 -1.45
N PHE A 69 0.64 3.38 -2.60
CA PHE A 69 1.58 4.00 -3.54
C PHE A 69 1.79 5.47 -3.18
N GLY A 70 2.78 5.69 -2.33
CA GLY A 70 3.13 7.02 -1.80
C GLY A 70 4.11 7.78 -2.69
N GLU A 71 4.54 8.94 -2.22
CA GLU A 71 5.47 9.82 -2.94
C GLU A 71 6.88 9.23 -3.02
N THR A 72 7.41 8.67 -1.93
CA THR A 72 8.80 8.22 -1.85
C THR A 72 8.95 6.71 -1.94
N ARG A 73 7.90 5.96 -1.61
CA ARG A 73 7.91 4.50 -1.52
C ARG A 73 6.51 3.92 -1.72
N THR A 74 6.45 2.63 -1.97
CA THR A 74 5.20 1.88 -2.01
C THR A 74 5.17 0.86 -0.88
N GLY A 75 4.16 0.94 -0.03
CA GLY A 75 3.85 -0.08 0.98
C GLY A 75 3.00 -1.18 0.38
N ILE A 76 3.30 -2.43 0.73
CA ILE A 76 2.44 -3.59 0.42
C ILE A 76 2.07 -4.23 1.74
N SER A 77 0.78 -4.49 1.94
CA SER A 77 0.31 -5.25 3.08
C SER A 77 -0.77 -6.25 2.69
N VAL A 78 -0.95 -7.29 3.50
CA VAL A 78 -2.09 -8.21 3.37
C VAL A 78 -2.92 -8.13 4.64
N VAL A 79 -4.19 -7.80 4.44
CA VAL A 79 -5.19 -7.65 5.51
C VAL A 79 -6.13 -8.84 5.46
N TYR A 80 -6.35 -9.48 6.60
CA TYR A 80 -7.29 -10.58 6.77
C TYR A 80 -7.95 -10.52 8.14
N LYS A 81 -9.28 -10.56 8.19
CA LYS A 81 -10.07 -10.43 9.42
C LYS A 81 -9.72 -9.16 10.22
N GLY A 82 -9.54 -8.04 9.54
CA GLY A 82 -9.19 -6.76 10.17
C GLY A 82 -7.73 -6.61 10.60
N LEU A 83 -6.91 -7.68 10.53
CA LEU A 83 -5.50 -7.65 10.93
C LEU A 83 -4.56 -7.58 9.73
N VAL A 84 -3.46 -6.85 9.90
CA VAL A 84 -2.39 -6.76 8.91
C VAL A 84 -1.39 -7.88 9.17
N LEU A 85 -1.47 -8.96 8.40
CA LEU A 85 -0.67 -10.17 8.62
C LEU A 85 0.66 -10.22 7.84
N PHE A 86 0.85 -9.28 6.93
CA PHE A 86 2.06 -9.17 6.13
C PHE A 86 2.30 -7.71 5.74
N THR A 87 3.55 -7.28 5.77
CA THR A 87 3.97 -5.97 5.25
C THR A 87 5.28 -6.10 4.49
N SER A 88 5.43 -5.27 3.47
CA SER A 88 6.69 -5.08 2.72
C SER A 88 6.74 -3.66 2.18
N THR A 89 7.93 -3.20 1.84
CA THR A 89 8.13 -1.87 1.25
C THR A 89 8.97 -2.00 -0.01
N ILE A 90 8.60 -1.25 -1.04
CA ILE A 90 9.29 -1.13 -2.31
C ILE A 90 9.80 0.30 -2.44
N ASP A 91 11.06 0.48 -2.79
CA ASP A 91 11.69 1.81 -2.99
C ASP A 91 11.34 2.40 -4.37
N VAL A 92 10.04 2.40 -4.70
CA VAL A 92 9.47 3.06 -5.88
C VAL A 92 8.28 3.87 -5.40
N GLY A 93 8.29 5.17 -5.68
CA GLY A 93 7.22 6.10 -5.33
C GLY A 93 6.92 7.08 -6.46
N GLY A 94 5.99 7.98 -6.20
CA GLY A 94 5.54 9.00 -7.15
C GLY A 94 6.65 9.92 -7.63
N HIS A 95 7.62 10.22 -6.76
CA HIS A 95 8.81 10.99 -7.10
C HIS A 95 9.60 10.33 -8.25
N ASN A 96 9.82 9.02 -8.19
CA ASN A 96 10.52 8.30 -9.25
C ASN A 96 9.76 8.35 -10.57
N LEU A 97 8.41 8.28 -10.53
CA LEU A 97 7.59 8.46 -11.74
C LEU A 97 7.74 9.87 -12.30
N THR A 98 7.72 10.90 -11.44
CA THR A 98 7.89 12.30 -11.84
C THR A 98 9.26 12.51 -12.49
N GLU A 99 10.34 12.04 -11.89
CA GLU A 99 11.69 12.11 -12.47
C GLU A 99 11.78 11.42 -13.84
N ALA A 100 11.17 10.24 -13.98
CA ALA A 100 11.14 9.53 -15.26
C ALA A 100 10.40 10.34 -16.35
N VAL A 101 9.28 10.98 -16.01
CA VAL A 101 8.53 11.86 -16.90
C VAL A 101 9.35 13.10 -17.27
N MET A 102 9.98 13.76 -16.31
CA MET A 102 10.87 14.90 -16.54
C MET A 102 11.96 14.54 -17.56
N LYS A 103 12.64 13.42 -17.32
CA LYS A 103 13.74 12.95 -18.17
C LYS A 103 13.29 12.58 -19.57
N TYR A 104 12.19 11.85 -19.68
CA TYR A 104 11.71 11.34 -20.97
C TYR A 104 11.20 12.46 -21.89
N PHE A 105 10.48 13.44 -21.34
CA PHE A 105 9.88 14.54 -22.10
C PHE A 105 10.67 15.85 -22.04
N SER A 106 11.82 15.87 -21.33
CA SER A 106 12.61 17.09 -21.11
C SER A 106 11.81 18.23 -20.47
N LEU A 107 11.02 17.89 -19.43
CA LEU A 107 10.13 18.82 -18.74
C LEU A 107 10.71 19.25 -17.38
N SER A 108 10.27 20.40 -16.89
CA SER A 108 10.44 20.78 -15.49
C SER A 108 9.56 19.89 -14.59
N GLU A 109 9.87 19.81 -13.30
CA GLU A 109 9.10 19.04 -12.34
C GLU A 109 7.61 19.43 -12.33
N ARG A 110 7.32 20.72 -12.33
CA ARG A 110 5.95 21.25 -12.38
C ARG A 110 5.20 20.80 -13.62
N GLU A 111 5.84 20.84 -14.78
CA GLU A 111 5.23 20.40 -16.05
C GLU A 111 5.02 18.87 -16.04
N ALA A 112 5.96 18.10 -15.48
CA ALA A 112 5.84 16.66 -15.33
C ALA A 112 4.69 16.27 -14.42
N LEU A 113 4.52 16.94 -13.26
CA LEU A 113 3.38 16.75 -12.37
C LEU A 113 2.06 17.03 -13.05
N ILE A 114 1.92 18.18 -13.73
CA ILE A 114 0.72 18.53 -14.48
C ILE A 114 0.44 17.48 -15.57
N LYS A 115 1.48 16.97 -16.24
CA LYS A 115 1.32 15.95 -17.28
C LYS A 115 0.84 14.62 -16.69
N LYS A 116 1.38 14.20 -15.54
CA LYS A 116 0.93 13.00 -14.80
C LYS A 116 -0.55 13.11 -14.44
N GLU A 117 -0.94 14.19 -13.77
CA GLU A 117 -2.33 14.42 -13.33
C GLU A 117 -3.33 14.47 -14.50
N LYS A 118 -2.98 15.18 -15.56
CA LYS A 118 -3.90 15.42 -16.66
C LYS A 118 -4.08 14.23 -17.61
N PHE A 119 -3.01 13.51 -17.89
CA PHE A 119 -3.00 12.48 -18.93
C PHE A 119 -2.85 11.06 -18.38
N GLY A 120 -2.24 10.88 -17.21
CA GLY A 120 -2.03 9.58 -16.60
C GLY A 120 -1.32 8.60 -17.53
N LEU A 121 -1.68 7.33 -17.43
CA LEU A 121 -1.12 6.26 -18.26
C LEU A 121 -1.82 6.14 -19.61
N HIS A 122 -2.95 6.79 -19.82
CA HIS A 122 -3.70 6.67 -21.06
C HIS A 122 -2.94 7.30 -22.23
N SER A 123 -2.65 6.51 -23.25
CA SER A 123 -2.29 7.00 -24.57
C SER A 123 -3.59 7.30 -25.31
N GLY A 124 -4.03 8.56 -25.31
CA GLY A 124 -5.02 9.02 -26.29
C GLY A 124 -4.48 8.84 -27.70
N ALA A 125 -5.29 9.15 -28.72
CA ALA A 125 -4.95 9.00 -30.15
C ALA A 125 -3.65 9.71 -30.59
N ILE A 126 -2.99 10.46 -29.74
CA ILE A 126 -1.72 11.15 -29.94
C ILE A 126 -0.94 11.10 -28.63
N ASP A 127 -0.09 10.12 -28.45
CA ASP A 127 1.06 10.00 -27.53
C ASP A 127 1.17 11.05 -26.38
N THR A 128 0.06 11.24 -25.66
CA THR A 128 -0.06 12.30 -24.64
C THR A 128 0.19 11.80 -23.23
N GLY A 129 0.06 10.47 -23.01
CA GLY A 129 0.22 9.85 -21.68
C GLY A 129 1.67 9.79 -21.23
N VAL A 130 1.84 9.46 -19.96
CA VAL A 130 3.17 9.29 -19.36
C VAL A 130 3.65 7.84 -19.39
N PHE A 131 2.83 6.91 -19.88
CA PHE A 131 3.11 5.47 -19.87
C PHE A 131 4.50 5.08 -20.41
N PRO A 132 4.95 5.60 -21.58
CA PRO A 132 6.28 5.25 -22.09
C PRO A 132 7.41 5.64 -21.15
N ALA A 133 7.27 6.75 -20.42
CA ALA A 133 8.27 7.23 -19.48
C ALA A 133 8.36 6.37 -18.22
N VAL A 134 7.22 5.85 -17.74
CA VAL A 134 7.13 5.17 -16.43
C VAL A 134 7.05 3.65 -16.54
N LEU A 135 6.99 3.08 -17.74
CA LEU A 135 6.79 1.65 -17.97
C LEU A 135 7.73 0.74 -17.17
N ASN A 136 9.02 1.07 -17.12
CA ASN A 136 9.99 0.25 -16.38
C ASN A 136 9.72 0.26 -14.87
N LEU A 137 9.33 1.41 -14.31
CA LEU A 137 9.01 1.54 -12.89
C LEU A 137 7.72 0.79 -12.54
N LEU A 138 6.71 0.90 -13.40
CA LEU A 138 5.46 0.16 -13.24
C LEU A 138 5.66 -1.36 -13.41
N SER A 139 6.55 -1.79 -14.29
CA SER A 139 6.91 -3.20 -14.40
C SER A 139 7.59 -3.71 -13.15
N THR A 140 8.52 -2.93 -12.57
CA THR A 140 9.16 -3.26 -11.29
C THR A 140 8.13 -3.36 -10.18
N LEU A 141 7.22 -2.38 -10.07
CA LEU A 141 6.14 -2.41 -9.09
C LEU A 141 5.28 -3.66 -9.24
N LYS A 142 4.82 -3.95 -10.47
CA LYS A 142 4.02 -5.14 -10.79
C LYS A 142 4.75 -6.44 -10.40
N ASP A 143 6.03 -6.56 -10.71
CA ASP A 143 6.81 -7.77 -10.42
C ASP A 143 6.97 -7.98 -8.91
N GLU A 144 7.22 -6.92 -8.13
CA GLU A 144 7.28 -7.00 -6.67
C GLU A 144 5.91 -7.32 -6.06
N VAL A 145 4.82 -6.72 -6.53
CA VAL A 145 3.45 -7.06 -6.10
C VAL A 145 3.16 -8.53 -6.36
N ASN A 146 3.47 -9.02 -7.57
CA ASN A 146 3.25 -10.42 -7.93
C ASN A 146 4.09 -11.38 -7.07
N LYS A 147 5.32 -11.04 -6.77
CA LYS A 147 6.21 -11.82 -5.87
C LYS A 147 5.58 -11.98 -4.49
N HIS A 148 5.04 -10.90 -3.90
CA HIS A 148 4.38 -10.95 -2.60
C HIS A 148 3.04 -11.68 -2.65
N TYR A 149 2.29 -11.54 -3.74
CA TYR A 149 1.08 -12.32 -3.99
C TYR A 149 1.36 -13.82 -4.03
N VAL A 150 2.37 -14.24 -4.79
CA VAL A 150 2.80 -15.64 -4.88
C VAL A 150 3.31 -16.15 -3.53
N TYR A 151 4.10 -15.34 -2.83
CA TYR A 151 4.60 -15.68 -1.48
C TYR A 151 3.44 -15.96 -0.52
N TRP A 152 2.43 -15.09 -0.49
CA TRP A 152 1.26 -15.27 0.37
C TRP A 152 0.55 -16.61 0.14
N HIS A 153 0.35 -17.00 -1.11
CA HIS A 153 -0.37 -18.23 -1.44
C HIS A 153 0.49 -19.50 -1.35
N LYS A 154 1.80 -19.38 -1.40
CA LYS A 154 2.72 -20.52 -1.36
C LYS A 154 2.95 -21.04 0.05
N TYR A 155 2.97 -20.18 1.03
CA TYR A 155 3.32 -20.54 2.40
C TYR A 155 2.07 -20.52 3.30
N PRO A 156 1.79 -21.62 4.03
CA PRO A 156 0.68 -21.65 4.99
C PRO A 156 0.98 -20.77 6.21
N PHE A 157 0.01 -20.64 7.11
CA PHE A 157 0.24 -20.15 8.47
C PHE A 157 1.12 -21.12 9.26
N GLU A 158 1.60 -20.69 10.42
CA GLU A 158 2.49 -21.51 11.27
C GLU A 158 1.82 -22.81 11.76
N ASP A 159 0.51 -22.79 11.96
CA ASP A 159 -0.30 -23.97 12.30
C ASP A 159 -0.54 -24.93 11.12
N GLY A 160 0.02 -24.63 9.94
CA GLY A 160 -0.13 -25.41 8.72
C GLY A 160 -1.42 -25.15 7.95
N THR A 161 -2.31 -24.28 8.43
CA THR A 161 -3.53 -23.94 7.69
C THR A 161 -3.21 -23.11 6.45
N PRO A 162 -3.86 -23.38 5.30
CA PRO A 162 -3.66 -22.55 4.10
C PRO A 162 -4.07 -21.10 4.34
N ARG A 163 -3.27 -20.17 3.85
CA ARG A 163 -3.65 -18.76 3.85
C ARG A 163 -4.83 -18.53 2.91
N PRO A 164 -5.76 -17.63 3.28
CA PRO A 164 -6.93 -17.34 2.45
C PRO A 164 -6.49 -16.74 1.11
N LYS A 165 -7.29 -16.98 0.08
CA LYS A 165 -7.10 -16.36 -1.22
C LYS A 165 -7.30 -14.85 -1.11
N ILE A 166 -6.40 -14.07 -1.69
CA ILE A 166 -6.56 -12.63 -1.86
C ILE A 166 -7.67 -12.39 -2.88
N GLU A 167 -8.75 -11.72 -2.46
CA GLU A 167 -9.93 -11.46 -3.31
C GLU A 167 -9.68 -10.32 -4.29
N SER A 168 -9.07 -9.23 -3.82
CA SER A 168 -8.72 -8.08 -4.64
C SER A 168 -7.54 -7.33 -4.05
N ILE A 169 -7.00 -6.43 -4.87
CA ILE A 169 -5.98 -5.47 -4.47
C ILE A 169 -6.66 -4.12 -4.26
N LEU A 170 -6.47 -3.52 -3.09
CA LEU A 170 -6.91 -2.17 -2.76
C LEU A 170 -5.75 -1.19 -2.95
N LEU A 171 -5.91 -0.23 -3.85
CA LEU A 171 -4.89 0.75 -4.17
C LEU A 171 -5.19 2.07 -3.43
N CYS A 172 -4.24 2.54 -2.63
CA CYS A 172 -4.30 3.80 -1.90
C CYS A 172 -2.98 4.58 -2.04
N GLY A 173 -2.85 5.69 -1.32
CA GLY A 173 -1.72 6.61 -1.47
C GLY A 173 -1.95 7.66 -2.56
N GLY A 174 -1.06 8.63 -2.64
CA GLY A 174 -1.18 9.75 -3.59
C GLY A 174 -1.19 9.32 -5.05
N GLU A 175 -0.34 8.36 -5.41
CA GLU A 175 -0.23 7.85 -6.78
C GLU A 175 -1.39 6.91 -7.18
N ALA A 176 -2.24 6.48 -6.25
CA ALA A 176 -3.48 5.77 -6.59
C ALA A 176 -4.41 6.57 -7.51
N ASN A 177 -4.22 7.90 -7.54
CA ASN A 177 -4.97 8.81 -8.40
C ASN A 177 -4.40 8.90 -9.83
N LEU A 178 -3.26 8.27 -10.12
CA LEU A 178 -2.71 8.25 -11.48
C LEU A 178 -3.69 7.53 -12.43
N ILE A 179 -4.25 8.29 -13.36
CA ILE A 179 -5.29 7.81 -14.28
C ILE A 179 -4.80 6.56 -15.03
N GLY A 180 -5.57 5.47 -14.99
CA GLY A 180 -5.27 4.20 -15.66
C GLY A 180 -4.31 3.28 -14.92
N LEU A 181 -3.86 3.61 -13.69
CA LEU A 181 -2.99 2.76 -12.91
C LEU A 181 -3.71 1.49 -12.44
N ASP A 182 -4.93 1.62 -11.97
CA ASP A 182 -5.81 0.52 -11.56
C ASP A 182 -6.07 -0.46 -12.72
N ASP A 183 -6.38 0.06 -13.90
CA ASP A 183 -6.57 -0.76 -15.11
C ASP A 183 -5.28 -1.48 -15.53
N TYR A 184 -4.14 -0.76 -15.52
CA TYR A 184 -2.83 -1.34 -15.85
C TYR A 184 -2.47 -2.48 -14.89
N LEU A 185 -2.59 -2.25 -13.59
CA LEU A 185 -2.27 -3.27 -12.59
C LEU A 185 -3.24 -4.45 -12.67
N SER A 186 -4.55 -4.20 -12.87
CA SER A 186 -5.54 -5.27 -13.03
C SER A 186 -5.23 -6.17 -14.21
N ALA A 187 -4.94 -5.58 -15.37
CA ALA A 187 -4.59 -6.31 -16.59
C ALA A 187 -3.26 -7.08 -16.43
N SER A 188 -2.24 -6.43 -15.84
CA SER A 188 -0.90 -6.98 -15.74
C SER A 188 -0.79 -8.10 -14.70
N LEU A 189 -1.59 -8.05 -13.62
CA LEU A 189 -1.60 -9.04 -12.54
C LEU A 189 -2.69 -10.12 -12.73
N SER A 190 -3.62 -9.89 -13.64
CA SER A 190 -4.83 -10.73 -13.78
C SER A 190 -5.63 -10.84 -12.47
N LEU A 191 -5.65 -9.77 -11.70
CA LEU A 191 -6.33 -9.64 -10.42
C LEU A 191 -7.20 -8.38 -10.44
N LYS A 192 -8.28 -8.40 -9.68
CA LYS A 192 -9.08 -7.19 -9.46
C LYS A 192 -8.26 -6.19 -8.66
N VAL A 193 -7.99 -5.02 -9.24
CA VAL A 193 -7.38 -3.86 -8.57
C VAL A 193 -8.39 -2.73 -8.56
N GLU A 194 -8.65 -2.16 -7.41
CA GLU A 194 -9.61 -1.08 -7.24
C GLU A 194 -9.04 -0.01 -6.29
N ARG A 195 -9.40 1.24 -6.55
CA ARG A 195 -9.03 2.31 -5.64
C ARG A 195 -9.79 2.15 -4.33
N ALA A 196 -9.07 2.21 -3.22
CA ALA A 196 -9.63 2.13 -1.90
C ALA A 196 -10.60 3.29 -1.63
N ASN A 197 -11.70 3.00 -0.94
CA ASN A 197 -12.66 4.01 -0.51
C ASN A 197 -12.66 4.08 1.02
N PRO A 198 -12.16 5.17 1.63
CA PRO A 198 -12.15 5.32 3.09
C PRO A 198 -13.50 5.79 3.67
N TRP A 199 -14.51 5.95 2.85
CA TRP A 199 -15.84 6.44 3.25
C TRP A 199 -16.91 5.34 3.30
N ILE A 200 -16.50 4.12 3.56
CA ILE A 200 -17.38 2.93 3.66
C ILE A 200 -17.83 2.70 5.10
#